data_0c65121936bc766819ac26b68ee2679a
#
_entry.id   0c65121936bc766819ac26b68ee2679a
#
_cell.length_a   1.000
_cell.length_b   1.000
_cell.length_c   1.000
_cell.angle_alpha   90.00
_cell.angle_beta   90.00
_cell.angle_gamma   90.00
#
_symmetry.space_group_name_H-M   'P 1'
#
loop_
_entity.id
_entity.type
_entity.pdbx_description
1 polymer ?
#
loop_
_entity_poly.entity_id
_entity_poly.type
_entity_poly.pdbx_seq_one_letter_code
_entity_poly.pdbx_strand_id
1 'polypeptide(L)'
;MLALRLTRAARPAVQLRRLLVAAASAGTGFLLLGSLGYALGHSATPGAGALRLAWCVAPLAATAYLALAVARTDPGTRPRPGLSAVGLGPGRLMAISALTTALSCVLGSTVALMFFLHLRGDITGMPFDGDGAKLLAADQPLPVPAALTLLLLAPAVASLTVALALRPSERRSGARWYDTALGRRPVEAPEPPADGKAAGAADGTVDG
;
A
#
# COMPACT_ATOMS: atom_id res chain seq x y z
N MET A 1 -20.78 -17.84 -17.09
CA MET A 1 -21.04 -16.40 -17.31
C MET A 1 -20.76 -15.53 -16.07
N LEU A 2 -21.10 -15.95 -14.84
CA LEU A 2 -20.83 -15.20 -13.60
C LEU A 2 -19.33 -15.06 -13.28
N ALA A 3 -18.53 -16.12 -13.46
CA ALA A 3 -17.09 -16.10 -13.20
C ALA A 3 -16.33 -15.09 -14.07
N LEU A 4 -16.73 -14.93 -15.33
CA LEU A 4 -16.15 -13.94 -16.25
C LEU A 4 -16.49 -12.49 -15.86
N ARG A 5 -17.67 -12.25 -15.28
CA ARG A 5 -18.04 -10.92 -14.76
C ARG A 5 -17.25 -10.57 -13.49
N LEU A 6 -17.02 -11.54 -12.59
CA LEU A 6 -16.25 -11.35 -11.37
C LEU A 6 -14.77 -11.08 -11.65
N THR A 7 -14.15 -11.76 -12.63
CA THR A 7 -12.76 -11.52 -13.02
C THR A 7 -12.59 -10.17 -13.74
N ARG A 8 -13.62 -9.71 -14.45
CA ARG A 8 -13.61 -8.40 -15.11
C ARG A 8 -13.78 -7.24 -14.13
N ALA A 9 -14.55 -7.44 -13.05
CA ALA A 9 -14.72 -6.45 -11.97
C ALA A 9 -13.51 -6.37 -11.03
N ALA A 10 -12.74 -7.46 -10.89
CA ALA A 10 -11.55 -7.47 -10.05
C ALA A 10 -10.41 -6.57 -10.57
N ARG A 11 -10.28 -6.43 -11.90
CA ARG A 11 -9.26 -5.57 -12.52
C ARG A 11 -9.44 -4.08 -12.22
N PRO A 12 -10.62 -3.47 -12.38
CA PRO A 12 -10.81 -2.06 -12.05
C PRO A 12 -10.68 -1.77 -10.56
N ALA A 13 -11.07 -2.69 -9.67
CA ALA A 13 -10.91 -2.52 -8.23
C ALA A 13 -9.43 -2.45 -7.81
N VAL A 14 -8.56 -3.25 -8.41
CA VAL A 14 -7.11 -3.21 -8.14
C VAL A 14 -6.52 -1.89 -8.65
N GLN A 15 -6.92 -1.44 -9.84
CA GLN A 15 -6.44 -0.16 -10.39
C GLN A 15 -6.94 1.02 -9.56
N LEU A 16 -8.21 1.01 -9.13
CA LEU A 16 -8.76 2.05 -8.27
C LEU A 16 -7.97 2.18 -6.95
N ARG A 17 -7.63 1.05 -6.33
CA ARG A 17 -6.81 1.04 -5.10
C ARG A 17 -5.43 1.67 -5.32
N ARG A 18 -4.77 1.37 -6.45
CA ARG A 18 -3.48 1.96 -6.81
C ARG A 18 -3.59 3.46 -7.07
N LEU A 19 -4.66 3.89 -7.73
CA LEU A 19 -4.95 5.31 -7.95
C LEU A 19 -5.22 6.04 -6.63
N LEU A 20 -5.90 5.42 -5.66
CA LEU A 20 -6.10 5.99 -4.34
C LEU A 20 -4.76 6.21 -3.60
N VAL A 21 -3.83 5.25 -3.67
CA VAL A 21 -2.48 5.41 -3.10
C VAL A 21 -1.72 6.53 -3.81
N ALA A 22 -1.79 6.60 -5.14
CA ALA A 22 -1.16 7.68 -5.90
C ALA A 22 -1.76 9.04 -5.55
N ALA A 23 -3.09 9.14 -5.44
CA ALA A 23 -3.78 10.37 -5.04
C ALA A 23 -3.42 10.82 -3.62
N ALA A 24 -3.36 9.88 -2.66
CA ALA A 24 -2.93 10.17 -1.30
C ALA A 24 -1.48 10.65 -1.26
N SER A 25 -0.59 10.01 -2.03
CA SER A 25 0.80 10.44 -2.17
C SER A 25 0.91 11.81 -2.84
N ALA A 26 0.08 12.11 -3.85
CA ALA A 26 0.04 13.42 -4.49
C ALA A 26 -0.40 14.51 -3.51
N GLY A 27 -1.47 14.27 -2.75
CA GLY A 27 -1.92 15.20 -1.70
C GLY A 27 -0.85 15.46 -0.65
N THR A 28 -0.21 14.41 -0.15
CA THR A 28 0.88 14.53 0.85
C THR A 28 2.09 15.27 0.25
N GLY A 29 2.50 14.94 -0.97
CA GLY A 29 3.60 15.61 -1.67
C GLY A 29 3.32 17.10 -1.88
N PHE A 30 2.10 17.46 -2.27
CA PHE A 30 1.69 18.85 -2.43
C PHE A 30 1.73 19.62 -1.10
N LEU A 31 1.26 19.03 0.00
CA LEU A 31 1.33 19.64 1.33
C LEU A 31 2.78 19.84 1.80
N LEU A 32 3.66 18.89 1.52
CA LEU A 32 5.09 19.00 1.82
C LEU A 32 5.74 20.14 1.02
N LEU A 33 5.46 20.24 -0.28
CA LEU A 33 5.97 21.31 -1.12
C LEU A 33 5.37 22.68 -0.72
N GLY A 34 4.08 22.71 -0.39
CA GLY A 34 3.42 23.92 0.13
C GLY A 34 4.02 24.40 1.45
N SER A 35 4.38 23.47 2.36
CA SER A 35 5.08 23.82 3.60
C SER A 35 6.49 24.36 3.35
N LEU A 36 7.18 23.81 2.35
CA LEU A 36 8.47 24.35 1.90
C LEU A 36 8.33 25.76 1.32
N GLY A 37 7.37 25.97 0.41
CA GLY A 37 7.07 27.30 -0.16
C GLY A 37 6.76 28.33 0.93
N TYR A 38 5.95 27.96 1.92
CA TYR A 38 5.67 28.81 3.06
C TYR A 38 6.93 29.14 3.85
N ALA A 39 7.80 28.17 4.13
CA ALA A 39 9.03 28.40 4.88
C ALA A 39 10.00 29.33 4.13
N LEU A 40 10.04 29.25 2.80
CA LEU A 40 10.83 30.17 1.96
C LEU A 40 10.31 31.60 2.02
N GLY A 41 8.98 31.78 1.94
CA GLY A 41 8.35 33.10 2.01
C GLY A 41 8.38 33.74 3.40
N HIS A 42 8.63 32.96 4.48
CA HIS A 42 8.61 33.40 5.87
C HIS A 42 9.90 33.08 6.60
N SER A 43 11.02 33.40 6.00
CA SER A 43 12.36 33.13 6.56
C SER A 43 12.62 33.78 7.94
N ALA A 44 11.89 34.84 8.27
CA ALA A 44 11.96 35.51 9.58
C ALA A 44 11.34 34.71 10.74
N THR A 45 10.50 33.71 10.45
CA THR A 45 9.80 32.90 11.46
C THR A 45 10.01 31.40 11.22
N PRO A 46 11.22 30.87 11.43
CA PRO A 46 11.54 29.48 11.08
C PRO A 46 10.71 28.45 11.88
N GLY A 47 10.30 28.78 13.09
CA GLY A 47 9.45 27.91 13.92
C GLY A 47 8.08 27.64 13.31
N ALA A 48 7.48 28.62 12.63
CA ALA A 48 6.19 28.43 11.95
C ALA A 48 6.29 27.48 10.76
N GLY A 49 7.39 27.55 10.00
CA GLY A 49 7.69 26.61 8.92
C GLY A 49 7.88 25.19 9.43
N ALA A 50 8.66 25.02 10.51
CA ALA A 50 8.88 23.72 11.15
C ALA A 50 7.58 23.11 11.69
N LEU A 51 6.70 23.91 12.31
CA LEU A 51 5.41 23.44 12.80
C LEU A 51 4.50 22.94 11.66
N ARG A 52 4.45 23.67 10.53
CA ARG A 52 3.69 23.23 9.35
C ARG A 52 4.21 21.93 8.78
N LEU A 53 5.54 21.77 8.72
CA LEU A 53 6.15 20.53 8.29
C LEU A 53 5.82 19.37 9.24
N ALA A 54 5.82 19.63 10.56
CA ALA A 54 5.42 18.63 11.55
C ALA A 54 3.95 18.17 11.36
N TRP A 55 3.04 19.06 11.01
CA TRP A 55 1.65 18.70 10.69
C TRP A 55 1.55 17.78 9.45
N CYS A 56 2.50 17.84 8.52
CA CYS A 56 2.54 16.94 7.36
C CYS A 56 2.81 15.47 7.73
N VAL A 57 3.23 15.18 8.97
CA VAL A 57 3.39 13.81 9.48
C VAL A 57 2.05 13.06 9.48
N ALA A 58 0.94 13.73 9.77
CA ALA A 58 -0.39 13.11 9.78
C ALA A 58 -0.81 12.59 8.39
N PRO A 59 -0.81 13.40 7.30
CA PRO A 59 -1.13 12.91 5.97
C PRO A 59 -0.09 11.89 5.45
N LEU A 60 1.18 12.01 5.86
CA LEU A 60 2.20 11.03 5.52
C LEU A 60 1.91 9.67 6.16
N ALA A 61 1.56 9.64 7.45
CA ALA A 61 1.16 8.43 8.14
C ALA A 61 -0.12 7.82 7.54
N ALA A 62 -1.11 8.65 7.19
CA ALA A 62 -2.33 8.21 6.53
C ALA A 62 -2.04 7.57 5.17
N THR A 63 -1.13 8.17 4.38
CA THR A 63 -0.69 7.62 3.08
C THR A 63 0.02 6.27 3.26
N ALA A 64 0.91 6.15 4.24
CA ALA A 64 1.59 4.90 4.56
C ALA A 64 0.62 3.81 5.02
N TYR A 65 -0.35 4.16 5.86
CA TYR A 65 -1.40 3.25 6.30
C TYR A 65 -2.29 2.77 5.14
N LEU A 66 -2.70 3.70 4.26
CA LEU A 66 -3.47 3.36 3.06
C LEU A 66 -2.69 2.42 2.13
N ALA A 67 -1.41 2.72 1.89
CA ALA A 67 -0.54 1.88 1.08
C ALA A 67 -0.42 0.46 1.66
N LEU A 68 -0.27 0.35 2.99
CA LEU A 68 -0.25 -0.93 3.70
C LEU A 68 -1.58 -1.67 3.61
N ALA A 69 -2.71 -0.99 3.78
CA ALA A 69 -4.04 -1.58 3.68
C ALA A 69 -4.28 -2.14 2.27
N VAL A 70 -3.88 -1.40 1.23
CA VAL A 70 -3.95 -1.84 -0.16
C VAL A 70 -3.05 -3.04 -0.42
N ALA A 71 -1.81 -3.02 0.06
CA ALA A 71 -0.86 -4.13 -0.10
C ALA A 71 -1.36 -5.43 0.56
N ARG A 72 -2.00 -5.34 1.73
CA ARG A 72 -2.58 -6.51 2.43
C ARG A 72 -3.81 -7.09 1.73
N THR A 73 -4.54 -6.29 1.00
CA THR A 73 -5.75 -6.72 0.27
C THR A 73 -5.48 -7.13 -1.18
N ASP A 74 -4.25 -6.99 -1.66
CA ASP A 74 -3.87 -7.39 -3.02
C ASP A 74 -3.85 -8.92 -3.14
N PRO A 75 -4.68 -9.52 -4.02
CA PRO A 75 -4.70 -10.97 -4.24
C PRO A 75 -3.38 -11.52 -4.80
N GLY A 76 -2.50 -10.66 -5.35
CA GLY A 76 -1.17 -11.02 -5.85
C GLY A 76 -0.17 -11.35 -4.75
N THR A 77 -0.42 -10.90 -3.50
CA THR A 77 0.47 -11.16 -2.35
C THR A 77 0.15 -12.46 -1.61
N ARG A 78 -0.97 -13.14 -1.94
CA ARG A 78 -1.34 -14.40 -1.30
C ARG A 78 -0.48 -15.55 -1.83
N PRO A 79 0.18 -16.33 -0.96
CA PRO A 79 0.93 -17.52 -1.38
C PRO A 79 -0.03 -18.51 -2.07
N ARG A 80 0.19 -18.76 -3.35
CA ARG A 80 -0.52 -19.81 -4.08
C ARG A 80 0.38 -21.04 -4.16
N PRO A 81 -0.12 -22.26 -3.90
CA PRO A 81 0.70 -23.48 -3.88
C PRO A 81 1.51 -23.72 -5.14
N GLY A 82 1.08 -23.18 -6.31
CA GLY A 82 1.78 -23.33 -7.59
C GLY A 82 2.92 -22.32 -7.80
N LEU A 83 2.97 -21.20 -7.09
CA LEU A 83 4.00 -20.17 -7.28
C LEU A 83 5.32 -20.52 -6.58
N SER A 84 5.26 -21.29 -5.52
CA SER A 84 6.46 -21.81 -4.83
C SER A 84 7.22 -22.83 -5.68
N ALA A 85 6.53 -23.57 -6.55
CA ALA A 85 7.14 -24.53 -7.48
C ALA A 85 7.96 -23.84 -8.59
N VAL A 86 7.69 -22.57 -8.89
CA VAL A 86 8.40 -21.77 -9.91
C VAL A 86 9.51 -20.91 -9.27
N GLY A 87 9.88 -21.15 -8.00
CA GLY A 87 10.96 -20.44 -7.32
C GLY A 87 10.62 -19.00 -6.90
N LEU A 88 9.35 -18.60 -6.94
CA LEU A 88 8.87 -17.32 -6.42
C LEU A 88 8.64 -17.43 -4.90
N GLY A 89 9.74 -17.32 -4.16
CA GLY A 89 9.68 -17.31 -2.69
C GLY A 89 8.91 -16.09 -2.15
N PRO A 90 8.45 -16.15 -0.87
CA PRO A 90 7.66 -15.09 -0.24
C PRO A 90 8.37 -13.72 -0.25
N GLY A 91 9.70 -13.69 -0.22
CA GLY A 91 10.49 -12.46 -0.31
C GLY A 91 10.36 -11.74 -1.66
N ARG A 92 10.26 -12.49 -2.76
CA ARG A 92 10.07 -11.90 -4.10
C ARG A 92 8.69 -11.28 -4.27
N LEU A 93 7.66 -11.94 -3.76
CA LEU A 93 6.29 -11.39 -3.77
C LEU A 93 6.21 -10.09 -2.94
N MET A 94 6.91 -10.05 -1.83
CA MET A 94 7.05 -8.87 -0.98
C MET A 94 7.75 -7.71 -1.71
N ALA A 95 8.85 -8.01 -2.40
CA ALA A 95 9.59 -7.01 -3.16
C ALA A 95 8.75 -6.44 -4.30
N ILE A 96 7.98 -7.26 -5.01
CA ILE A 96 7.07 -6.83 -6.07
C ILE A 96 5.98 -5.91 -5.52
N SER A 97 5.39 -6.25 -4.37
CA SER A 97 4.36 -5.42 -3.73
C SER A 97 4.93 -4.08 -3.27
N ALA A 98 6.10 -4.06 -2.64
CA ALA A 98 6.77 -2.83 -2.24
C ALA A 98 7.14 -1.96 -3.45
N LEU A 99 7.64 -2.57 -4.53
CA LEU A 99 7.99 -1.87 -5.76
C LEU A 99 6.77 -1.25 -6.44
N THR A 100 5.67 -1.99 -6.56
CA THR A 100 4.43 -1.46 -7.16
C THR A 100 3.84 -0.32 -6.33
N THR A 101 3.93 -0.39 -5.00
CA THR A 101 3.54 0.69 -4.10
C THR A 101 4.45 1.90 -4.29
N ALA A 102 5.77 1.70 -4.34
CA ALA A 102 6.74 2.77 -4.59
C ALA A 102 6.45 3.50 -5.91
N LEU A 103 6.22 2.75 -7.00
CA LEU A 103 5.88 3.32 -8.31
C LEU A 103 4.59 4.14 -8.27
N SER A 104 3.56 3.65 -7.60
CA SER A 104 2.29 4.39 -7.44
C SER A 104 2.51 5.69 -6.66
N CYS A 105 3.32 5.67 -5.59
CA CYS A 105 3.65 6.86 -4.81
C CYS A 105 4.53 7.85 -5.59
N VAL A 106 5.51 7.37 -6.35
CA VAL A 106 6.35 8.21 -7.22
C VAL A 106 5.49 8.91 -8.28
N LEU A 107 4.56 8.18 -8.88
CA LEU A 107 3.62 8.78 -9.83
C LEU A 107 2.79 9.89 -9.16
N GLY A 108 2.27 9.65 -7.96
CA GLY A 108 1.56 10.66 -7.17
C GLY A 108 2.43 11.87 -6.85
N SER A 109 3.67 11.64 -6.42
CA SER A 109 4.63 12.72 -6.13
C SER A 109 4.97 13.55 -7.37
N THR A 110 5.09 12.92 -8.54
CA THR A 110 5.31 13.63 -9.81
C THR A 110 4.12 14.52 -10.17
N VAL A 111 2.90 14.01 -9.99
CA VAL A 111 1.67 14.81 -10.19
C VAL A 111 1.63 15.99 -9.22
N ALA A 112 1.99 15.77 -7.95
CA ALA A 112 2.08 16.83 -6.94
C ALA A 112 3.07 17.92 -7.35
N LEU A 113 4.24 17.53 -7.85
CA LEU A 113 5.26 18.48 -8.34
C LEU A 113 4.74 19.29 -9.51
N MET A 114 4.14 18.62 -10.52
CA MET A 114 3.59 19.30 -11.69
C MET A 114 2.53 20.31 -11.29
N PHE A 115 1.62 19.91 -10.40
CA PHE A 115 0.56 20.79 -9.91
C PHE A 115 1.11 21.96 -9.08
N PHE A 116 2.13 21.71 -8.24
CA PHE A 116 2.80 22.73 -7.46
C PHE A 116 3.49 23.77 -8.37
N LEU A 117 4.26 23.32 -9.36
CA LEU A 117 4.94 24.21 -10.31
C LEU A 117 3.95 24.99 -11.18
N HIS A 118 2.82 24.38 -11.55
CA HIS A 118 1.76 25.06 -12.29
C HIS A 118 1.13 26.19 -11.47
N LEU A 119 0.71 25.90 -10.21
CA LEU A 119 0.15 26.94 -9.33
C LEU A 119 1.14 28.05 -8.98
N ARG A 120 2.44 27.72 -8.98
CA ARG A 120 3.51 28.67 -8.74
C ARG A 120 3.76 29.60 -9.94
N GLY A 121 3.39 29.17 -11.16
CA GLY A 121 3.66 29.90 -12.42
C GLY A 121 5.01 29.57 -13.04
N ASP A 122 5.67 28.49 -12.60
CA ASP A 122 6.94 28.04 -13.20
C ASP A 122 6.72 27.27 -14.52
N ILE A 123 5.48 26.85 -14.81
CA ILE A 123 5.08 26.16 -16.03
C ILE A 123 4.03 27.04 -16.73
N THR A 124 4.39 27.63 -17.86
CA THR A 124 3.53 28.54 -18.62
C THR A 124 2.61 27.80 -19.60
N GLY A 125 1.45 28.41 -19.90
CA GLY A 125 0.58 27.98 -20.99
C GLY A 125 -0.67 27.21 -20.61
N MET A 126 -0.97 27.05 -19.31
CA MET A 126 -2.23 26.44 -18.84
C MET A 126 -3.12 27.48 -18.17
N PRO A 127 -4.47 27.28 -18.15
CA PRO A 127 -5.36 28.14 -17.38
C PRO A 127 -5.03 28.02 -15.87
N PHE A 128 -5.19 29.12 -15.12
CA PHE A 128 -4.87 29.26 -13.70
C PHE A 128 -3.36 29.22 -13.35
N ASP A 129 -2.51 29.53 -14.34
CA ASP A 129 -1.06 29.62 -14.15
C ASP A 129 -0.72 30.77 -13.18
N GLY A 130 0.02 30.44 -12.12
CA GLY A 130 0.45 31.42 -11.13
C GLY A 130 -0.60 31.90 -10.11
N ASP A 131 -1.80 31.33 -10.06
CA ASP A 131 -2.83 31.70 -9.07
C ASP A 131 -2.37 31.53 -7.63
N GLY A 132 -1.46 30.61 -7.37
CA GLY A 132 -0.83 30.34 -6.08
C GLY A 132 0.49 31.04 -5.83
N ALA A 133 0.98 31.85 -6.76
CA ALA A 133 2.34 32.41 -6.74
C ALA A 133 2.71 33.10 -5.41
N LYS A 134 1.81 33.91 -4.86
CA LYS A 134 2.00 34.62 -3.57
C LYS A 134 2.08 33.66 -2.38
N LEU A 135 1.30 32.57 -2.41
CA LEU A 135 1.25 31.59 -1.31
C LEU A 135 2.43 30.62 -1.36
N LEU A 136 2.96 30.36 -2.57
CA LEU A 136 4.01 29.38 -2.82
C LEU A 136 5.39 30.02 -2.99
N ALA A 137 5.53 31.31 -2.65
CA ALA A 137 6.78 32.09 -2.74
C ALA A 137 7.45 31.98 -4.12
N ALA A 138 6.70 32.32 -5.17
CA ALA A 138 7.21 32.24 -6.55
C ALA A 138 8.36 33.21 -6.83
N ASP A 139 8.50 34.25 -6.04
CA ASP A 139 9.59 35.22 -6.04
C ASP A 139 10.91 34.68 -5.50
N GLN A 140 10.89 33.53 -4.81
CA GLN A 140 12.10 32.90 -4.26
C GLN A 140 12.56 31.72 -5.13
N PRO A 141 13.86 31.52 -5.35
CA PRO A 141 14.34 30.34 -6.10
C PRO A 141 14.00 29.05 -5.35
N LEU A 142 13.41 28.09 -6.06
CA LEU A 142 13.07 26.80 -5.46
C LEU A 142 14.35 25.98 -5.21
N PRO A 143 14.63 25.57 -3.96
CA PRO A 143 15.76 24.68 -3.70
C PRO A 143 15.41 23.26 -4.18
N VAL A 144 15.77 22.95 -5.43
CA VAL A 144 15.46 21.67 -6.09
C VAL A 144 15.84 20.45 -5.23
N PRO A 145 17.02 20.39 -4.59
CA PRO A 145 17.37 19.26 -3.74
C PRO A 145 16.39 19.05 -2.57
N ALA A 146 15.96 20.14 -1.92
CA ALA A 146 15.01 20.06 -0.81
C ALA A 146 13.62 19.63 -1.30
N ALA A 147 13.17 20.13 -2.44
CA ALA A 147 11.89 19.72 -3.04
C ALA A 147 11.90 18.22 -3.39
N LEU A 148 12.99 17.72 -4.00
CA LEU A 148 13.14 16.31 -4.35
C LEU A 148 13.20 15.42 -3.11
N THR A 149 13.92 15.79 -2.07
CA THR A 149 13.99 15.01 -0.82
C THR A 149 12.62 14.90 -0.15
N LEU A 150 11.85 15.99 -0.11
CA LEU A 150 10.48 15.99 0.43
C LEU A 150 9.53 15.12 -0.42
N LEU A 151 9.64 15.18 -1.75
CA LEU A 151 8.84 14.35 -2.64
C LEU A 151 9.15 12.85 -2.54
N LEU A 152 10.42 12.51 -2.29
CA LEU A 152 10.83 11.12 -2.09
C LEU A 152 10.43 10.56 -0.73
N LEU A 153 10.08 11.41 0.23
CA LEU A 153 9.71 10.99 1.59
C LEU A 153 8.46 10.11 1.58
N ALA A 154 7.41 10.49 0.85
CA ALA A 154 6.16 9.72 0.79
C ALA A 154 6.36 8.32 0.17
N PRO A 155 6.99 8.16 -1.02
CA PRO A 155 7.26 6.83 -1.58
C PRO A 155 8.23 6.00 -0.72
N ALA A 156 9.22 6.62 -0.09
CA ALA A 156 10.17 5.92 0.79
C ALA A 156 9.47 5.37 2.04
N VAL A 157 8.70 6.19 2.74
CA VAL A 157 7.97 5.78 3.94
C VAL A 157 6.92 4.73 3.61
N ALA A 158 6.12 4.92 2.54
CA ALA A 158 5.09 3.98 2.16
C ALA A 158 5.67 2.61 1.74
N SER A 159 6.71 2.60 0.90
CA SER A 159 7.34 1.35 0.45
C SER A 159 8.05 0.62 1.59
N LEU A 160 8.74 1.35 2.47
CA LEU A 160 9.38 0.77 3.65
C LEU A 160 8.35 0.16 4.61
N THR A 161 7.24 0.86 4.87
CA THR A 161 6.16 0.38 5.73
C THR A 161 5.56 -0.92 5.18
N VAL A 162 5.29 -0.97 3.87
CA VAL A 162 4.80 -2.19 3.19
C VAL A 162 5.83 -3.31 3.27
N ALA A 163 7.11 -3.03 2.99
CA ALA A 163 8.18 -4.03 3.06
C ALA A 163 8.34 -4.60 4.46
N LEU A 164 8.33 -3.75 5.50
CA LEU A 164 8.46 -4.19 6.89
C LEU A 164 7.23 -4.99 7.35
N ALA A 165 6.03 -4.57 6.99
CA ALA A 165 4.80 -5.23 7.41
C ALA A 165 4.55 -6.57 6.72
N LEU A 166 5.08 -6.74 5.50
CA LEU A 166 4.99 -8.00 4.75
C LEU A 166 6.19 -8.94 5.02
N ARG A 167 7.18 -8.53 5.81
CA ARG A 167 8.28 -9.42 6.19
C ARG A 167 7.73 -10.68 6.82
N PRO A 168 8.16 -11.88 6.36
CA PRO A 168 7.82 -13.12 7.02
C PRO A 168 8.33 -13.04 8.46
N SER A 169 7.43 -13.12 9.43
CA SER A 169 7.83 -13.12 10.84
C SER A 169 8.51 -14.46 11.12
N GLU A 170 9.83 -14.48 11.22
CA GLU A 170 10.62 -15.66 11.61
C GLU A 170 10.17 -16.19 13.00
N ARG A 171 9.54 -15.34 13.82
CA ARG A 171 8.95 -15.74 15.10
C ARG A 171 7.87 -16.82 14.96
N ARG A 172 7.11 -16.88 13.85
CA ARG A 172 6.15 -17.95 13.60
C ARG A 172 6.82 -19.27 13.19
N SER A 173 7.97 -19.20 12.54
CA SER A 173 8.77 -20.39 12.22
C SER A 173 9.40 -20.98 13.47
N GLY A 174 9.89 -20.13 14.39
CA GLY A 174 10.41 -20.57 15.69
C GLY A 174 9.36 -21.26 16.55
N ALA A 175 8.15 -20.71 16.65
CA ALA A 175 7.06 -21.33 17.42
C ALA A 175 6.66 -22.71 16.87
N ARG A 176 6.58 -22.87 15.54
CA ARG A 176 6.34 -24.17 14.92
C ARG A 176 7.48 -25.15 15.17
N TRP A 177 8.71 -24.66 15.17
CA TRP A 177 9.89 -25.49 15.43
C TRP A 177 9.90 -26.00 16.88
N TYR A 178 9.58 -25.13 17.83
CA TYR A 178 9.43 -25.50 19.26
C TYR A 178 8.28 -26.49 19.48
N ASP A 179 7.13 -26.32 18.83
CA ASP A 179 6.00 -27.25 18.95
C ASP A 179 6.33 -28.61 18.34
N THR A 180 7.07 -28.66 17.22
CA THR A 180 7.54 -29.91 16.62
C THR A 180 8.66 -30.55 17.43
N ALA A 181 9.59 -29.76 17.98
CA ALA A 181 10.68 -30.25 18.82
C ALA A 181 10.21 -30.78 20.19
N LEU A 182 9.11 -30.22 20.71
CA LEU A 182 8.48 -30.66 21.96
C LEU A 182 7.48 -31.82 21.79
N GLY A 183 7.39 -32.38 20.56
CA GLY A 183 6.53 -33.52 20.26
C GLY A 183 5.04 -33.27 20.45
N ARG A 184 4.62 -31.99 20.52
CA ARG A 184 3.20 -31.62 20.50
C ARG A 184 2.69 -31.84 19.09
N ARG A 185 2.09 -33.03 18.86
CA ARG A 185 1.31 -33.28 17.65
C ARG A 185 0.21 -32.21 17.59
N PRO A 186 -0.07 -31.61 16.42
CA PRO A 186 -1.27 -30.84 16.22
C PRO A 186 -2.44 -31.71 16.68
N VAL A 187 -3.27 -31.19 17.56
CA VAL A 187 -4.52 -31.85 17.92
C VAL A 187 -5.30 -31.97 16.64
N GLU A 188 -5.28 -33.15 16.05
CA GLU A 188 -6.08 -33.52 14.90
C GLU A 188 -7.52 -33.32 15.34
N ALA A 189 -8.23 -32.44 14.64
CA ALA A 189 -9.64 -32.20 14.94
C ALA A 189 -10.34 -33.57 14.93
N PRO A 190 -11.18 -33.90 15.95
CA PRO A 190 -11.85 -35.20 15.98
C PRO A 190 -12.62 -35.38 14.68
N GLU A 191 -12.29 -36.46 13.95
CA GLU A 191 -13.07 -36.88 12.80
C GLU A 191 -14.54 -37.02 13.23
N PRO A 192 -15.49 -36.49 12.47
CA PRO A 192 -16.91 -36.73 12.76
C PRO A 192 -17.15 -38.23 12.70
N PRO A 193 -17.92 -38.79 13.66
CA PRO A 193 -18.15 -40.22 13.71
C PRO A 193 -18.76 -40.73 12.41
N ALA A 194 -18.18 -41.76 11.85
CA ALA A 194 -18.63 -42.44 10.66
C ALA A 194 -19.85 -43.32 10.99
N ASP A 195 -20.90 -42.72 11.54
CA ASP A 195 -22.17 -43.40 11.83
C ASP A 195 -23.13 -43.13 10.69
N GLY A 196 -23.30 -44.10 9.85
CA GLY A 196 -24.35 -44.06 8.83
C GLY A 196 -24.25 -45.04 7.71
N LYS A 197 -23.68 -46.22 7.95
CA LYS A 197 -23.78 -47.27 6.92
C LYS A 197 -23.88 -48.66 7.54
N ALA A 198 -24.99 -48.97 8.13
CA ALA A 198 -25.44 -50.35 8.31
C ALA A 198 -26.82 -50.38 8.95
N ALA A 199 -27.87 -50.23 8.20
CA ALA A 199 -29.20 -50.81 8.52
C ALA A 199 -30.10 -50.65 7.28
N GLY A 200 -30.24 -51.69 6.53
CA GLY A 200 -31.19 -51.68 5.41
C GLY A 200 -31.01 -52.81 4.40
N ALA A 201 -30.59 -53.97 4.87
CA ALA A 201 -30.69 -55.16 4.03
C ALA A 201 -31.15 -56.33 4.92
N ALA A 202 -32.43 -56.46 5.12
CA ALA A 202 -33.07 -57.71 5.50
C ALA A 202 -34.53 -57.64 5.13
N ASP A 203 -34.87 -58.43 4.14
CA ASP A 203 -35.97 -59.37 4.20
C ASP A 203 -37.37 -58.85 3.86
N GLY A 204 -37.96 -59.54 2.91
CA GLY A 204 -39.34 -59.38 2.47
C GLY A 204 -39.69 -60.19 1.24
N THR A 205 -39.23 -61.46 1.15
CA THR A 205 -39.98 -62.51 0.44
C THR A 205 -41.18 -62.87 1.27
N VAL A 206 -42.39 -62.84 0.72
CA VAL A 206 -43.52 -63.80 0.93
C VAL A 206 -44.65 -63.52 -0.09
N ASP A 207 -44.82 -64.46 -0.93
CA ASP A 207 -46.04 -65.08 -1.48
C ASP A 207 -47.37 -64.34 -1.41
N GLY A 208 -48.10 -64.42 -2.57
CA GLY A 208 -49.50 -64.20 -2.72
C GLY A 208 -49.91 -63.94 -4.18
#